data_dd8e20d63ae40c1e636152b97d792d2f
#
_entry.id   dd8e20d63ae40c1e636152b97d792d2f
#
_cell.length_a   1.000
_cell.length_b   1.000
_cell.length_c   1.000
_cell.angle_alpha   90.00
_cell.angle_beta   90.00
_cell.angle_gamma   90.00
#
_symmetry.space_group_name_H-M   'P 1'
#
loop_
_entity.id
_entity.type
_entity.pdbx_description
1 polymer ?
#
loop_
_entity_poly.entity_id
_entity_poly.type
_entity_poly.pdbx_seq_one_letter_code
_entity_poly.pdbx_strand_id
1 'polypeptide(L)'
;MFFERRGLSLFRLWDVEVSVSFWYGVLMGFVIVLWPSLGGMTYVDGLIVALAITFSLLVHEFGHAFVAKRYKLSPSIVLHAFGGFCITDREAKSDGDDARVVFAGPLMGLILAGLVALIYVLAPGVVAASAVTQTLFTALLWINVVWSLINLLLPIWPLDGGRLFHLLVRRFKPEDEARRWALNASIFAVIPVGILGFIQFHSLLVALFAVFVLMDNIQTLKVGRPLVMRKSGRSKNKASSFHEELLAEAEEAMKQQDWREAARLGHHMRSVGSMPSKMLEQVWMILGISTMKMGEYEEALSYLRRAPEKSKIKRAIERCEQELQQRKARS
;
A
#
# COMPACT_ATOMS: atom_id res chain seq x y z
N MET A 1 -5.05 2.49 -4.60
CA MET A 1 -4.15 2.83 -5.72
C MET A 1 -3.28 4.05 -5.39
N PHE A 2 -3.28 4.49 -4.14
CA PHE A 2 -2.55 5.70 -3.71
C PHE A 2 -1.13 5.42 -3.20
N PHE A 3 -0.79 4.19 -2.89
CA PHE A 3 0.58 3.80 -2.56
C PHE A 3 1.32 3.42 -3.84
N GLU A 4 1.68 4.42 -4.63
CA GLU A 4 2.46 4.20 -5.84
C GLU A 4 3.87 3.73 -5.43
N ARG A 5 4.17 2.47 -5.73
CA ARG A 5 5.44 1.80 -5.37
C ARG A 5 6.65 2.28 -6.18
N ARG A 6 6.46 3.30 -7.03
CA ARG A 6 7.51 3.92 -7.85
C ARG A 6 7.88 5.26 -7.25
N GLY A 7 8.94 5.28 -6.44
CA GLY A 7 9.60 6.48 -6.01
C GLY A 7 10.88 6.73 -6.84
N LEU A 8 11.37 7.96 -6.82
CA LEU A 8 12.71 8.29 -7.27
C LEU A 8 13.70 7.64 -6.29
N SER A 9 14.59 6.77 -6.77
CA SER A 9 15.68 6.22 -5.95
C SER A 9 16.64 7.35 -5.60
N LEU A 10 16.87 7.58 -4.31
CA LEU A 10 17.75 8.62 -3.82
C LEU A 10 19.18 8.10 -3.58
N PHE A 11 19.28 7.04 -2.79
CA PHE A 11 20.56 6.42 -2.44
C PHE A 11 20.34 4.97 -1.97
N ARG A 12 21.45 4.26 -1.82
CA ARG A 12 21.48 2.92 -1.24
C ARG A 12 22.45 2.93 -0.06
N LEU A 13 21.96 2.51 1.10
CA LEU A 13 22.75 2.43 2.33
C LEU A 13 22.60 1.04 2.92
N TRP A 14 23.74 0.38 3.22
CA TRP A 14 23.78 -1.00 3.73
C TRP A 14 22.92 -1.97 2.92
N ASP A 15 22.97 -1.90 1.59
CA ASP A 15 22.15 -2.67 0.66
C ASP A 15 20.63 -2.46 0.77
N VAL A 16 20.19 -1.43 1.47
CA VAL A 16 18.81 -0.98 1.53
C VAL A 16 18.64 0.19 0.57
N GLU A 17 17.82 0.02 -0.44
CA GLU A 17 17.46 1.10 -1.36
C GLU A 17 16.47 2.03 -0.70
N VAL A 18 16.76 3.33 -0.72
CA VAL A 18 15.87 4.39 -0.24
C VAL A 18 15.35 5.17 -1.43
N SER A 19 14.04 5.24 -1.53
CA SER A 19 13.33 5.97 -2.59
C SER A 19 12.31 6.93 -2.00
N VAL A 20 11.94 7.96 -2.76
CA VAL A 20 10.99 8.99 -2.35
C VAL A 20 9.86 9.09 -3.36
N SER A 21 8.62 9.16 -2.89
CA SER A 21 7.48 9.42 -3.76
C SER A 21 7.32 10.91 -4.01
N PHE A 22 6.68 11.27 -5.12
CA PHE A 22 6.30 12.66 -5.41
C PHE A 22 5.52 13.30 -4.25
N TRP A 23 4.61 12.57 -3.64
CA TRP A 23 3.77 13.06 -2.54
C TRP A 23 4.55 13.39 -1.26
N TYR A 24 5.71 12.76 -1.06
CA TYR A 24 6.61 13.15 0.03
C TYR A 24 7.18 14.54 -0.19
N GLY A 25 7.59 14.84 -1.43
CA GLY A 25 8.05 16.17 -1.79
C GLY A 25 6.97 17.24 -1.58
N VAL A 26 5.72 16.93 -1.93
CA VAL A 26 4.57 17.82 -1.69
C VAL A 26 4.38 18.07 -0.17
N LEU A 27 4.43 17.02 0.65
CA LEU A 27 4.34 17.16 2.11
C LEU A 27 5.48 18.01 2.67
N MET A 28 6.72 17.77 2.26
CA MET A 28 7.87 18.56 2.72
C MET A 28 7.76 20.02 2.27
N GLY A 29 7.32 20.28 1.04
CA GLY A 29 7.02 21.62 0.56
C GLY A 29 5.96 22.33 1.42
N PHE A 30 4.91 21.62 1.82
CA PHE A 30 3.91 22.13 2.75
C PHE A 30 4.53 22.50 4.10
N VAL A 31 5.34 21.59 4.69
CA VAL A 31 5.99 21.82 6.00
C VAL A 31 6.95 23.02 5.94
N ILE A 32 7.67 23.21 4.82
CA ILE A 32 8.66 24.29 4.69
C ILE A 32 7.99 25.65 4.44
N VAL A 33 6.93 25.69 3.63
CA VAL A 33 6.39 26.93 3.10
C VAL A 33 5.05 27.32 3.73
N LEU A 34 4.08 26.42 3.74
CA LEU A 34 2.72 26.74 4.16
C LEU A 34 2.53 26.71 5.67
N TRP A 35 3.09 25.74 6.38
CA TRP A 35 2.95 25.65 7.82
C TRP A 35 3.54 26.85 8.58
N PRO A 36 4.77 27.32 8.30
CA PRO A 36 5.28 28.55 8.91
C PRO A 36 4.39 29.76 8.69
N SER A 37 3.83 29.92 7.47
CA SER A 37 2.91 31.02 7.15
C SER A 37 1.62 31.03 7.95
N LEU A 38 1.17 29.87 8.44
CA LEU A 38 -0.05 29.69 9.23
C LEU A 38 0.20 29.79 10.74
N GLY A 39 1.42 29.48 11.20
CA GLY A 39 1.75 29.29 12.62
C GLY A 39 2.71 30.35 13.24
N GLY A 40 3.10 31.38 12.47
CA GLY A 40 4.03 32.40 12.98
C GLY A 40 5.49 31.93 13.13
N MET A 41 5.84 30.78 12.53
CA MET A 41 7.20 30.26 12.45
C MET A 41 7.93 30.88 11.25
N THR A 42 9.26 30.82 11.25
CA THR A 42 10.05 31.22 10.09
C THR A 42 10.15 30.08 9.06
N TYR A 43 10.47 30.40 7.80
CA TYR A 43 10.75 29.35 6.80
C TYR A 43 11.98 28.52 7.15
N VAL A 44 12.92 29.09 7.94
CA VAL A 44 14.07 28.36 8.47
C VAL A 44 13.62 27.30 9.46
N ASP A 45 12.70 27.62 10.36
CA ASP A 45 12.11 26.64 11.29
C ASP A 45 11.38 25.54 10.51
N GLY A 46 10.61 25.90 9.47
CA GLY A 46 9.95 24.92 8.60
C GLY A 46 10.94 23.97 7.93
N LEU A 47 12.06 24.47 7.44
CA LEU A 47 13.12 23.65 6.87
C LEU A 47 13.76 22.72 7.92
N ILE A 48 14.05 23.22 9.13
CA ILE A 48 14.60 22.43 10.22
C ILE A 48 13.64 21.30 10.61
N VAL A 49 12.36 21.61 10.73
CA VAL A 49 11.31 20.61 11.06
C VAL A 49 11.19 19.57 9.94
N ALA A 50 11.22 19.97 8.68
CA ALA A 50 11.19 19.05 7.53
C ALA A 50 12.40 18.09 7.52
N LEU A 51 13.60 18.61 7.82
CA LEU A 51 14.81 17.79 7.96
C LEU A 51 14.72 16.85 9.17
N ALA A 52 14.19 17.32 10.30
CA ALA A 52 13.99 16.50 11.49
C ALA A 52 12.98 15.38 11.23
N ILE A 53 11.85 15.65 10.54
CA ILE A 53 10.87 14.64 10.10
C ILE A 53 11.55 13.61 9.21
N THR A 54 12.29 14.05 8.19
CA THR A 54 12.95 13.17 7.22
C THR A 54 13.97 12.26 7.92
N PHE A 55 14.78 12.81 8.78
CA PHE A 55 15.78 12.06 9.55
C PHE A 55 15.13 11.05 10.50
N SER A 56 14.12 11.48 11.27
CA SER A 56 13.37 10.63 12.20
C SER A 56 12.70 9.47 11.48
N LEU A 57 12.08 9.75 10.34
CA LEU A 57 11.41 8.76 9.51
C LEU A 57 12.40 7.74 8.95
N LEU A 58 13.57 8.20 8.47
CA LEU A 58 14.63 7.30 8.01
C LEU A 58 15.14 6.40 9.13
N VAL A 59 15.40 6.94 10.33
CA VAL A 59 15.84 6.14 11.49
C VAL A 59 14.80 5.08 11.83
N HIS A 60 13.53 5.44 11.83
CA HIS A 60 12.41 4.51 12.05
C HIS A 60 12.41 3.39 11.01
N GLU A 61 12.42 3.72 9.71
CA GLU A 61 12.37 2.73 8.63
C GLU A 61 13.63 1.85 8.57
N PHE A 62 14.79 2.41 8.89
CA PHE A 62 16.01 1.62 9.03
C PHE A 62 15.94 0.65 10.22
N GLY A 63 15.19 0.97 11.27
CA GLY A 63 14.88 0.02 12.35
C GLY A 63 14.24 -1.25 11.81
N HIS A 64 13.17 -1.12 11.02
CA HIS A 64 12.55 -2.26 10.33
C HIS A 64 13.51 -2.97 9.40
N ALA A 65 14.24 -2.22 8.56
CA ALA A 65 15.13 -2.77 7.55
C ALA A 65 16.28 -3.58 8.15
N PHE A 66 16.88 -3.14 9.26
CA PHE A 66 17.96 -3.88 9.93
C PHE A 66 17.49 -5.23 10.47
N VAL A 67 16.33 -5.25 11.12
CA VAL A 67 15.77 -6.50 11.64
C VAL A 67 15.31 -7.40 10.49
N ALA A 68 14.70 -6.84 9.44
CA ALA A 68 14.33 -7.60 8.23
C ALA A 68 15.56 -8.26 7.58
N LYS A 69 16.70 -7.55 7.46
CA LYS A 69 17.94 -8.11 6.94
C LYS A 69 18.46 -9.27 7.78
N ARG A 70 18.33 -9.20 9.12
CA ARG A 70 18.72 -10.29 10.03
C ARG A 70 17.93 -11.57 9.73
N TYR A 71 16.69 -11.43 9.27
CA TYR A 71 15.86 -12.56 8.79
C TYR A 71 16.06 -12.87 7.29
N LYS A 72 17.11 -12.34 6.67
CA LYS A 72 17.45 -12.55 5.24
C LYS A 72 16.35 -12.08 4.29
N LEU A 73 15.57 -11.13 4.70
CA LEU A 73 14.62 -10.42 3.84
C LEU A 73 15.39 -9.32 3.09
N SER A 74 14.92 -8.96 1.89
CA SER A 74 15.54 -7.91 1.06
C SER A 74 14.71 -6.62 1.21
N PRO A 75 14.94 -5.80 2.26
CA PRO A 75 14.17 -4.60 2.51
C PRO A 75 14.49 -3.49 1.51
N SER A 76 13.52 -2.62 1.29
CA SER A 76 13.68 -1.31 0.65
C SER A 76 12.76 -0.31 1.34
N ILE A 77 13.17 0.95 1.38
CA ILE A 77 12.46 2.03 2.05
C ILE A 77 11.87 2.95 0.98
N VAL A 78 10.60 3.31 1.16
CA VAL A 78 9.92 4.30 0.33
C VAL A 78 9.35 5.37 1.26
N LEU A 79 9.83 6.62 1.11
CA LEU A 79 9.25 7.76 1.82
C LEU A 79 8.04 8.28 1.05
N HIS A 80 6.92 8.40 1.74
CA HIS A 80 5.64 8.84 1.19
C HIS A 80 5.01 9.93 2.09
N ALA A 81 4.04 10.69 1.59
CA ALA A 81 3.35 11.71 2.38
C ALA A 81 2.67 11.15 3.66
N PHE A 82 2.38 9.87 3.70
CA PHE A 82 1.76 9.19 4.85
C PHE A 82 2.76 8.49 5.78
N GLY A 83 4.06 8.75 5.61
CA GLY A 83 5.12 8.13 6.39
C GLY A 83 6.14 7.41 5.53
N GLY A 84 6.97 6.57 6.16
CA GLY A 84 7.85 5.64 5.49
C GLY A 84 7.20 4.25 5.37
N PHE A 85 7.70 3.49 4.41
CA PHE A 85 7.32 2.09 4.27
C PHE A 85 8.57 1.25 4.03
N CYS A 86 8.87 0.36 4.96
CA CYS A 86 9.84 -0.70 4.75
C CYS A 86 9.15 -1.88 4.05
N ILE A 87 9.47 -2.06 2.78
CA ILE A 87 8.88 -3.09 1.91
C ILE A 87 9.89 -4.22 1.75
N THR A 88 9.48 -5.46 2.02
CA THR A 88 10.31 -6.66 1.90
C THR A 88 9.93 -7.48 0.65
N ASP A 89 10.85 -8.36 0.21
CA ASP A 89 10.60 -9.28 -0.92
C ASP A 89 9.63 -10.42 -0.55
N ARG A 90 9.55 -10.79 0.72
CA ARG A 90 8.71 -11.87 1.27
C ARG A 90 8.36 -11.59 2.72
N GLU A 91 7.43 -12.36 3.28
CA GLU A 91 7.15 -12.39 4.71
C GLU A 91 8.28 -13.10 5.46
N ALA A 92 8.42 -12.80 6.74
CA ALA A 92 9.28 -13.59 7.61
C ALA A 92 8.72 -15.01 7.77
N LYS A 93 9.54 -15.91 8.32
CA LYS A 93 9.16 -17.33 8.45
C LYS A 93 8.07 -17.56 9.50
N SER A 94 7.92 -16.65 10.44
CA SER A 94 6.93 -16.73 11.51
C SER A 94 6.33 -15.36 11.81
N ASP A 95 5.12 -15.34 12.37
CA ASP A 95 4.45 -14.13 12.84
C ASP A 95 5.26 -13.42 13.93
N GLY A 96 6.01 -14.18 14.76
CA GLY A 96 6.90 -13.61 15.75
C GLY A 96 8.09 -12.87 15.16
N ASP A 97 8.62 -13.33 14.04
CA ASP A 97 9.70 -12.65 13.34
C ASP A 97 9.17 -11.39 12.62
N ASP A 98 7.98 -11.47 12.01
CA ASP A 98 7.31 -10.30 11.45
C ASP A 98 7.01 -9.25 12.52
N ALA A 99 6.52 -9.67 13.70
CA ALA A 99 6.28 -8.75 14.82
C ALA A 99 7.57 -8.05 15.28
N ARG A 100 8.72 -8.75 15.33
CA ARG A 100 10.01 -8.14 15.66
C ARG A 100 10.46 -7.13 14.61
N VAL A 101 10.25 -7.42 13.33
CA VAL A 101 10.51 -6.47 12.24
C VAL A 101 9.64 -5.23 12.41
N VAL A 102 8.34 -5.40 12.65
CA VAL A 102 7.40 -4.29 12.80
C VAL A 102 7.70 -3.46 14.06
N PHE A 103 8.02 -4.09 15.17
CA PHE A 103 8.35 -3.39 16.42
C PHE A 103 9.66 -2.59 16.35
N ALA A 104 10.60 -2.99 15.51
CA ALA A 104 11.94 -2.41 15.45
C ALA A 104 11.93 -0.93 15.00
N GLY A 105 11.00 -0.51 14.14
CA GLY A 105 10.88 0.88 13.72
C GLY A 105 10.54 1.82 14.88
N PRO A 106 9.40 1.62 15.56
CA PRO A 106 9.06 2.42 16.74
C PRO A 106 10.15 2.40 17.82
N LEU A 107 10.78 1.25 18.05
CA LEU A 107 11.88 1.11 19.02
C LEU A 107 13.06 2.01 18.65
N MET A 108 13.47 2.05 17.38
CA MET A 108 14.56 2.93 16.93
C MET A 108 14.21 4.42 17.06
N GLY A 109 12.95 4.80 16.80
CA GLY A 109 12.47 6.15 17.07
C GLY A 109 12.56 6.52 18.57
N LEU A 110 12.10 5.61 19.46
CA LEU A 110 12.20 5.83 20.91
C LEU A 110 13.65 5.88 21.40
N ILE A 111 14.56 5.07 20.84
CA ILE A 111 15.99 5.15 21.14
C ILE A 111 16.55 6.52 20.74
N LEU A 112 16.19 7.03 19.54
CA LEU A 112 16.61 8.36 19.11
C LEU A 112 16.05 9.44 20.04
N ALA A 113 14.77 9.35 20.42
CA ALA A 113 14.19 10.27 21.42
C ALA A 113 14.93 10.26 22.75
N GLY A 114 15.30 9.07 23.25
CA GLY A 114 16.10 8.91 24.46
C GLY A 114 17.49 9.55 24.35
N LEU A 115 18.17 9.39 23.21
CA LEU A 115 19.47 10.05 22.95
C LEU A 115 19.33 11.58 22.92
N VAL A 116 18.29 12.10 22.29
CA VAL A 116 17.98 13.54 22.27
C VAL A 116 17.67 14.03 23.68
N ALA A 117 16.85 13.32 24.45
CA ALA A 117 16.54 13.65 25.84
C ALA A 117 17.81 13.66 26.72
N LEU A 118 18.74 12.72 26.48
CA LEU A 118 20.02 12.69 27.18
C LEU A 118 20.86 13.95 26.92
N ILE A 119 20.83 14.48 25.68
CA ILE A 119 21.51 15.74 25.34
C ILE A 119 20.86 16.92 26.12
N TYR A 120 19.52 16.96 26.26
CA TYR A 120 18.87 17.96 27.07
C TYR A 120 19.34 17.96 28.52
N VAL A 121 19.61 16.78 29.09
CA VAL A 121 20.05 16.64 30.48
C VAL A 121 21.55 16.93 30.65
N LEU A 122 22.38 16.35 29.78
CA LEU A 122 23.82 16.40 29.96
C LEU A 122 24.51 17.64 29.35
N ALA A 123 23.90 18.23 28.34
CA ALA A 123 24.47 19.36 27.61
C ALA A 123 23.37 20.38 27.22
N PRO A 124 22.60 20.94 28.19
CA PRO A 124 21.52 21.89 27.92
C PRO A 124 21.99 23.14 27.17
N GLY A 125 23.23 23.56 27.38
CA GLY A 125 23.83 24.68 26.65
C GLY A 125 23.95 24.45 25.14
N VAL A 126 24.11 23.19 24.68
CA VAL A 126 24.09 22.86 23.24
C VAL A 126 22.73 23.08 22.65
N VAL A 127 21.67 22.70 23.37
CA VAL A 127 20.29 22.90 22.92
C VAL A 127 19.94 24.39 22.89
N ALA A 128 20.35 25.15 23.90
CA ALA A 128 20.07 26.57 24.04
C ALA A 128 21.04 27.48 23.26
N ALA A 129 22.03 26.92 22.55
CA ALA A 129 23.08 27.69 21.86
C ALA A 129 22.53 28.63 20.78
N SER A 130 21.41 28.29 20.16
CA SER A 130 20.71 29.11 19.16
C SER A 130 19.24 28.71 19.01
N ALA A 131 18.42 29.56 18.39
CA ALA A 131 17.05 29.21 18.03
C ALA A 131 16.99 27.98 17.10
N VAL A 132 17.95 27.88 16.18
CA VAL A 132 18.07 26.74 15.25
C VAL A 132 18.25 25.41 15.98
N THR A 133 19.21 25.37 16.95
CA THR A 133 19.47 24.15 17.75
C THR A 133 18.27 23.82 18.63
N GLN A 134 17.61 24.81 19.22
CA GLN A 134 16.43 24.60 20.02
C GLN A 134 15.27 24.02 19.20
N THR A 135 14.96 24.60 18.03
CA THR A 135 13.96 24.08 17.11
C THR A 135 14.28 22.64 16.69
N LEU A 136 15.55 22.36 16.31
CA LEU A 136 15.97 21.03 15.86
C LEU A 136 15.78 19.97 16.95
N PHE A 137 16.35 20.18 18.14
CA PHE A 137 16.28 19.20 19.23
C PHE A 137 14.86 19.01 19.73
N THR A 138 14.06 20.09 19.82
CA THR A 138 12.63 20.01 20.17
C THR A 138 11.85 19.20 19.14
N ALA A 139 12.04 19.48 17.85
CA ALA A 139 11.40 18.74 16.78
C ALA A 139 11.78 17.26 16.82
N LEU A 140 13.09 16.94 16.93
CA LEU A 140 13.55 15.56 17.02
C LEU A 140 12.94 14.82 18.20
N LEU A 141 12.90 15.44 19.37
CA LEU A 141 12.32 14.83 20.58
C LEU A 141 10.83 14.52 20.38
N TRP A 142 10.04 15.53 20.02
CA TRP A 142 8.60 15.40 19.88
C TRP A 142 8.21 14.45 18.75
N ILE A 143 8.84 14.56 17.58
CA ILE A 143 8.55 13.69 16.43
C ILE A 143 8.80 12.24 16.82
N ASN A 144 9.95 11.92 17.41
CA ASN A 144 10.30 10.54 17.71
C ASN A 144 9.49 9.96 18.88
N VAL A 145 9.11 10.74 19.88
CA VAL A 145 8.23 10.26 20.96
C VAL A 145 6.82 10.07 20.42
N VAL A 146 6.22 11.13 19.88
CA VAL A 146 4.80 11.13 19.50
C VAL A 146 4.55 10.17 18.34
N TRP A 147 5.38 10.24 17.29
CA TRP A 147 5.24 9.36 16.12
C TRP A 147 5.43 7.89 16.47
N SER A 148 6.45 7.56 17.28
CA SER A 148 6.70 6.16 17.66
C SER A 148 5.58 5.60 18.52
N LEU A 149 5.02 6.40 19.46
CA LEU A 149 3.90 5.97 20.28
C LEU A 149 2.61 5.82 19.45
N ILE A 150 2.28 6.78 18.62
CA ILE A 150 1.10 6.72 17.73
C ILE A 150 1.23 5.50 16.80
N ASN A 151 2.40 5.36 16.17
CA ASN A 151 2.65 4.29 15.21
C ASN A 151 2.65 2.90 15.84
N LEU A 152 3.01 2.78 17.11
CA LEU A 152 3.05 1.51 17.84
C LEU A 152 1.70 1.16 18.48
N LEU A 153 1.03 2.14 19.11
CA LEU A 153 -0.11 1.88 19.98
C LEU A 153 -1.46 1.88 19.25
N LEU A 154 -1.57 2.63 18.16
CA LEU A 154 -2.84 2.72 17.45
C LEU A 154 -3.01 1.51 16.51
N PRO A 155 -4.12 0.75 16.64
CA PRO A 155 -4.42 -0.38 15.75
C PRO A 155 -4.94 0.12 14.39
N ILE A 156 -4.26 1.08 13.78
CA ILE A 156 -4.66 1.71 12.53
C ILE A 156 -3.77 1.19 11.39
N TRP A 157 -4.35 0.52 10.41
CA TRP A 157 -3.66 0.19 9.18
C TRP A 157 -3.52 1.45 8.31
N PRO A 158 -2.35 1.79 7.75
CA PRO A 158 -1.14 0.95 7.62
C PRO A 158 -0.05 1.18 8.67
N LEU A 159 -0.34 1.76 9.84
CA LEU A 159 0.63 1.95 10.92
C LEU A 159 1.14 0.60 11.48
N ASP A 160 2.27 0.63 12.16
CA ASP A 160 2.87 -0.57 12.76
C ASP A 160 1.98 -1.21 13.81
N GLY A 161 1.26 -0.40 14.61
CA GLY A 161 0.27 -0.89 15.56
C GLY A 161 -0.87 -1.66 14.90
N GLY A 162 -1.32 -1.23 13.72
CA GLY A 162 -2.30 -1.97 12.92
C GLY A 162 -1.74 -3.30 12.41
N ARG A 163 -0.46 -3.32 12.00
CA ARG A 163 0.22 -4.57 11.59
C ARG A 163 0.42 -5.52 12.78
N LEU A 164 0.86 -5.01 13.92
CA LEU A 164 1.01 -5.81 15.15
C LEU A 164 -0.33 -6.36 15.61
N PHE A 165 -1.39 -5.56 15.57
CA PHE A 165 -2.74 -6.01 15.90
C PHE A 165 -3.21 -7.11 14.95
N HIS A 166 -2.98 -6.99 13.64
CA HIS A 166 -3.26 -8.04 12.67
C HIS A 166 -2.52 -9.34 13.00
N LEU A 167 -1.20 -9.28 13.26
CA LEU A 167 -0.39 -10.43 13.65
C LEU A 167 -0.87 -11.07 14.96
N LEU A 168 -1.29 -10.26 15.93
CA LEU A 168 -1.86 -10.75 17.19
C LEU A 168 -3.16 -11.52 16.95
N VAL A 169 -4.07 -10.97 16.18
CA VAL A 169 -5.37 -11.66 15.88
C VAL A 169 -5.14 -12.91 15.05
N ARG A 170 -4.17 -12.91 14.13
CA ARG A 170 -3.79 -14.06 13.30
C ARG A 170 -3.31 -15.27 14.10
N ARG A 171 -2.84 -15.05 15.32
CA ARG A 171 -2.49 -16.14 16.25
C ARG A 171 -3.70 -16.96 16.70
N PHE A 172 -4.90 -16.37 16.67
CA PHE A 172 -6.14 -16.99 17.19
C PHE A 172 -7.20 -17.20 16.11
N LYS A 173 -7.02 -16.59 14.94
CA LYS A 173 -8.01 -16.57 13.85
C LYS A 173 -7.35 -16.87 12.50
N PRO A 174 -8.07 -17.48 11.56
CA PRO A 174 -7.63 -17.62 10.18
C PRO A 174 -7.31 -16.23 9.55
N GLU A 175 -6.42 -16.20 8.55
CA GLU A 175 -5.93 -14.99 7.90
C GLU A 175 -7.04 -14.03 7.46
N ASP A 176 -8.11 -14.54 6.82
CA ASP A 176 -9.22 -13.72 6.33
C ASP A 176 -10.03 -13.08 7.46
N GLU A 177 -10.23 -13.80 8.57
CA GLU A 177 -10.88 -13.24 9.76
C GLU A 177 -9.97 -12.22 10.44
N ALA A 178 -8.69 -12.54 10.63
CA ALA A 178 -7.71 -11.65 11.25
C ALA A 178 -7.60 -10.33 10.50
N ARG A 179 -7.58 -10.39 9.18
CA ARG A 179 -7.59 -9.21 8.32
C ARG A 179 -8.84 -8.36 8.52
N ARG A 180 -10.03 -8.97 8.54
CA ARG A 180 -11.29 -8.25 8.79
C ARG A 180 -11.29 -7.59 10.16
N TRP A 181 -10.83 -8.28 11.19
CA TRP A 181 -10.72 -7.74 12.54
C TRP A 181 -9.77 -6.54 12.59
N ALA A 182 -8.59 -6.65 11.97
CA ALA A 182 -7.61 -5.58 11.94
C ALA A 182 -8.13 -4.33 11.21
N LEU A 183 -8.79 -4.52 10.05
CA LEU A 183 -9.37 -3.40 9.30
C LEU A 183 -10.55 -2.76 10.02
N ASN A 184 -11.42 -3.53 10.66
CA ASN A 184 -12.51 -2.99 11.47
C ASN A 184 -11.97 -2.21 12.67
N ALA A 185 -10.99 -2.74 13.40
CA ALA A 185 -10.34 -2.02 14.49
C ALA A 185 -9.71 -0.70 14.00
N SER A 186 -9.06 -0.72 12.85
CA SER A 186 -8.51 0.47 12.20
C SER A 186 -9.59 1.51 11.86
N ILE A 187 -10.70 1.09 11.28
CA ILE A 187 -11.84 1.96 10.94
C ILE A 187 -12.39 2.62 12.21
N PHE A 188 -12.60 1.84 13.27
CA PHE A 188 -13.08 2.37 14.55
C PHE A 188 -12.08 3.30 15.25
N ALA A 189 -10.78 3.03 15.15
CA ALA A 189 -9.74 3.82 15.78
C ALA A 189 -9.45 5.13 15.03
N VAL A 190 -9.50 5.14 13.71
CA VAL A 190 -9.16 6.34 12.91
C VAL A 190 -10.19 7.47 13.08
N ILE A 191 -11.45 7.14 13.33
CA ILE A 191 -12.51 8.14 13.48
C ILE A 191 -12.25 9.04 14.70
N PRO A 192 -12.17 8.53 15.95
CA PRO A 192 -11.90 9.38 17.11
C PRO A 192 -10.53 10.06 17.04
N VAL A 193 -9.50 9.40 16.49
CA VAL A 193 -8.18 10.02 16.29
C VAL A 193 -8.24 11.19 15.32
N GLY A 194 -8.99 11.06 14.22
CA GLY A 194 -9.20 12.15 13.28
C GLY A 194 -9.98 13.32 13.87
N ILE A 195 -11.05 13.04 14.62
CA ILE A 195 -11.87 14.07 15.29
C ILE A 195 -11.05 14.79 16.37
N LEU A 196 -10.39 14.07 17.27
CA LEU A 196 -9.57 14.64 18.33
C LEU A 196 -8.40 15.44 17.75
N GLY A 197 -7.74 14.91 16.73
CA GLY A 197 -6.65 15.60 16.04
C GLY A 197 -7.12 16.90 15.35
N PHE A 198 -8.30 16.88 14.74
CA PHE A 198 -8.90 18.11 14.17
C PHE A 198 -9.23 19.14 15.25
N ILE A 199 -9.89 18.74 16.34
CA ILE A 199 -10.26 19.64 17.44
C ILE A 199 -9.00 20.22 18.11
N GLN A 200 -8.00 19.38 18.40
CA GLN A 200 -6.81 19.80 19.14
C GLN A 200 -5.88 20.70 18.33
N PHE A 201 -5.67 20.37 17.05
CA PHE A 201 -4.70 21.07 16.20
C PHE A 201 -5.35 22.04 15.22
N HIS A 202 -6.69 22.12 15.15
CA HIS A 202 -7.45 22.92 14.17
C HIS A 202 -6.95 22.70 12.73
N SER A 203 -6.44 21.50 12.45
CA SER A 203 -5.76 21.17 11.20
C SER A 203 -6.66 20.35 10.27
N LEU A 204 -7.10 20.98 9.20
CA LEU A 204 -7.83 20.30 8.13
C LEU A 204 -7.02 19.15 7.52
N LEU A 205 -5.68 19.23 7.50
CA LEU A 205 -4.80 18.17 7.04
C LEU A 205 -4.95 16.88 7.84
N VAL A 206 -5.04 16.98 9.18
CA VAL A 206 -5.24 15.81 10.04
C VAL A 206 -6.58 15.15 9.74
N ALA A 207 -7.63 15.96 9.56
CA ALA A 207 -8.95 15.45 9.20
C ALA A 207 -8.94 14.77 7.81
N LEU A 208 -8.35 15.39 6.80
CA LEU A 208 -8.22 14.82 5.45
C LEU A 208 -7.40 13.52 5.46
N PHE A 209 -6.32 13.48 6.24
CA PHE A 209 -5.52 12.27 6.43
C PHE A 209 -6.36 11.14 7.04
N ALA A 210 -7.12 11.42 8.10
CA ALA A 210 -7.98 10.44 8.73
C ALA A 210 -9.07 9.93 7.76
N VAL A 211 -9.70 10.81 6.99
CA VAL A 211 -10.69 10.43 5.96
C VAL A 211 -10.03 9.55 4.89
N PHE A 212 -8.82 9.89 4.45
CA PHE A 212 -8.09 9.10 3.48
C PHE A 212 -7.79 7.69 3.98
N VAL A 213 -7.24 7.57 5.21
CA VAL A 213 -6.97 6.27 5.85
C VAL A 213 -8.26 5.47 6.02
N LEU A 214 -9.36 6.12 6.42
CA LEU A 214 -10.67 5.49 6.55
C LEU A 214 -11.16 4.91 5.22
N MET A 215 -11.09 5.69 4.15
CA MET A 215 -11.50 5.27 2.81
C MET A 215 -10.65 4.10 2.28
N ASP A 216 -9.32 4.15 2.47
CA ASP A 216 -8.41 3.07 2.05
C ASP A 216 -8.70 1.76 2.81
N ASN A 217 -8.95 1.84 4.14
CA ASN A 217 -9.31 0.68 4.95
C ASN A 217 -10.66 0.07 4.52
N ILE A 218 -11.68 0.90 4.28
CA ILE A 218 -12.99 0.43 3.78
C ILE A 218 -12.83 -0.24 2.40
N GLN A 219 -12.06 0.37 1.50
CA GLN A 219 -11.81 -0.19 0.17
C GLN A 219 -11.03 -1.51 0.27
N THR A 220 -10.00 -1.57 1.12
CA THR A 220 -9.21 -2.78 1.36
C THR A 220 -10.07 -3.91 1.92
N LEU A 221 -10.99 -3.59 2.84
CA LEU A 221 -11.94 -4.55 3.40
C LEU A 221 -12.90 -5.11 2.33
N LYS A 222 -13.45 -4.24 1.47
CA LYS A 222 -14.38 -4.63 0.39
C LYS A 222 -13.72 -5.49 -0.69
N VAL A 223 -12.49 -5.15 -1.08
CA VAL A 223 -11.77 -5.85 -2.17
C VAL A 223 -11.06 -7.11 -1.67
N GLY A 224 -10.92 -7.28 -0.36
CA GLY A 224 -10.24 -8.45 0.19
C GLY A 224 -8.72 -8.48 -0.03
N ARG A 225 -8.07 -7.31 -0.17
CA ARG A 225 -6.61 -7.23 -0.38
C ARG A 225 -5.83 -7.73 0.83
N PRO A 226 -4.71 -8.44 0.63
CA PRO A 226 -3.84 -8.86 1.73
C PRO A 226 -3.18 -7.64 2.40
N LEU A 227 -3.04 -7.67 3.73
CA LEU A 227 -2.39 -6.63 4.53
C LEU A 227 -0.85 -6.79 4.55
N VAL A 228 -0.24 -7.02 3.39
CA VAL A 228 1.20 -7.22 3.29
C VAL A 228 1.80 -6.24 2.30
N MET A 229 2.82 -5.51 2.74
CA MET A 229 3.61 -4.64 1.86
C MET A 229 4.76 -5.43 1.25
N ARG A 230 4.66 -5.79 -0.04
CA ARG A 230 5.68 -6.54 -0.78
C ARG A 230 6.26 -5.77 -1.95
N LYS A 231 7.56 -5.99 -2.21
CA LYS A 231 8.17 -5.59 -3.48
C LYS A 231 7.49 -6.30 -4.66
N SER A 232 6.99 -5.54 -5.62
CA SER A 232 6.35 -6.05 -6.84
C SER A 232 7.29 -6.81 -7.79
N GLY A 233 8.55 -7.04 -7.44
CA GLY A 233 9.59 -7.50 -8.36
C GLY A 233 9.80 -9.02 -8.45
N ARG A 234 9.21 -9.84 -7.55
CA ARG A 234 9.32 -11.32 -7.61
C ARG A 234 7.98 -12.04 -7.52
N SER A 235 6.89 -11.30 -7.48
CA SER A 235 5.52 -11.83 -7.56
C SER A 235 5.13 -12.29 -8.97
N LYS A 236 6.03 -12.26 -9.97
CA LYS A 236 5.72 -12.85 -11.27
C LYS A 236 5.33 -14.34 -11.14
N ASN A 237 5.97 -15.09 -10.24
CA ASN A 237 5.63 -16.50 -10.08
C ASN A 237 4.35 -16.76 -9.26
N LYS A 238 4.01 -15.93 -8.26
CA LYS A 238 2.77 -16.13 -7.49
C LYS A 238 1.54 -15.49 -8.15
N ALA A 239 1.69 -14.32 -8.76
CA ALA A 239 0.65 -13.76 -9.61
C ALA A 239 0.46 -14.62 -10.87
N SER A 240 1.52 -15.20 -11.42
CA SER A 240 1.44 -16.21 -12.47
C SER A 240 0.71 -17.47 -12.00
N SER A 241 1.03 -18.01 -10.83
CA SER A 241 0.35 -19.20 -10.30
C SER A 241 -1.12 -18.94 -9.97
N PHE A 242 -1.45 -17.78 -9.42
CA PHE A 242 -2.85 -17.40 -9.14
C PHE A 242 -3.63 -17.17 -10.44
N HIS A 243 -3.04 -16.49 -11.42
CA HIS A 243 -3.67 -16.35 -12.73
C HIS A 243 -3.74 -17.68 -13.48
N GLU A 244 -2.76 -18.58 -13.31
CA GLU A 244 -2.77 -19.93 -13.86
C GLU A 244 -3.88 -20.79 -13.25
N GLU A 245 -4.09 -20.67 -11.93
CA GLU A 245 -5.18 -21.34 -11.23
C GLU A 245 -6.56 -20.84 -11.69
N LEU A 246 -6.77 -19.51 -11.74
CA LEU A 246 -7.99 -18.93 -12.28
C LEU A 246 -8.21 -19.25 -13.77
N LEU A 247 -7.14 -19.34 -14.55
CA LEU A 247 -7.23 -19.72 -15.95
C LEU A 247 -7.66 -21.18 -16.08
N ALA A 248 -7.10 -22.07 -15.28
CA ALA A 248 -7.49 -23.48 -15.25
C ALA A 248 -8.96 -23.66 -14.84
N GLU A 249 -9.42 -22.91 -13.81
CA GLU A 249 -10.83 -22.89 -13.41
C GLU A 249 -11.74 -22.36 -14.52
N ALA A 250 -11.33 -21.29 -15.22
CA ALA A 250 -12.11 -20.74 -16.33
C ALA A 250 -12.15 -21.68 -17.53
N GLU A 251 -11.06 -22.39 -17.85
CA GLU A 251 -11.02 -23.41 -18.89
C GLU A 251 -11.89 -24.63 -18.52
N GLU A 252 -11.95 -24.99 -17.24
CA GLU A 252 -12.82 -26.09 -16.78
C GLU A 252 -14.31 -25.67 -16.85
N ALA A 253 -14.66 -24.45 -16.44
CA ALA A 253 -15.99 -23.89 -16.61
C ALA A 253 -16.42 -23.87 -18.09
N MET A 254 -15.50 -23.55 -19.02
CA MET A 254 -15.76 -23.62 -20.45
C MET A 254 -16.04 -25.05 -20.92
N LYS A 255 -15.33 -26.07 -20.42
CA LYS A 255 -15.57 -27.49 -20.76
C LYS A 255 -16.93 -27.95 -20.25
N GLN A 256 -17.32 -27.50 -19.05
CA GLN A 256 -18.62 -27.77 -18.46
C GLN A 256 -19.77 -26.95 -19.07
N GLN A 257 -19.44 -26.08 -20.04
CA GLN A 257 -20.38 -25.15 -20.70
C GLN A 257 -21.04 -24.15 -19.73
N ASP A 258 -20.43 -23.91 -18.58
CA ASP A 258 -20.81 -22.81 -17.69
C ASP A 258 -20.21 -21.50 -18.18
N TRP A 259 -20.87 -20.92 -19.20
CA TRP A 259 -20.41 -19.70 -19.86
C TRP A 259 -20.43 -18.49 -18.94
N ARG A 260 -21.35 -18.45 -17.94
CA ARG A 260 -21.42 -17.35 -16.98
C ARG A 260 -20.23 -17.37 -16.03
N GLU A 261 -19.90 -18.53 -15.50
CA GLU A 261 -18.77 -18.68 -14.59
C GLU A 261 -17.45 -18.45 -15.33
N ALA A 262 -17.29 -18.96 -16.54
CA ALA A 262 -16.13 -18.73 -17.37
C ALA A 262 -15.92 -17.23 -17.65
N ALA A 263 -16.97 -16.49 -17.98
CA ALA A 263 -16.91 -15.05 -18.19
C ALA A 263 -16.57 -14.32 -16.88
N ARG A 264 -17.20 -14.68 -15.76
CA ARG A 264 -16.92 -14.11 -14.43
C ARG A 264 -15.43 -14.24 -14.04
N LEU A 265 -14.87 -15.43 -14.21
CA LEU A 265 -13.45 -15.72 -13.94
C LEU A 265 -12.53 -14.91 -14.87
N GLY A 266 -12.86 -14.81 -16.17
CA GLY A 266 -12.16 -13.99 -17.14
C GLY A 266 -12.14 -12.49 -16.77
N HIS A 267 -13.26 -11.95 -16.33
CA HIS A 267 -13.33 -10.57 -15.83
C HIS A 267 -12.54 -10.39 -14.54
N HIS A 268 -12.61 -11.36 -13.63
CA HIS A 268 -11.84 -11.34 -12.38
C HIS A 268 -10.33 -11.33 -12.65
N MET A 269 -9.84 -12.18 -13.56
CA MET A 269 -8.44 -12.18 -13.98
C MET A 269 -7.97 -10.82 -14.49
N ARG A 270 -8.78 -10.13 -15.27
CA ARG A 270 -8.46 -8.77 -15.77
C ARG A 270 -8.43 -7.72 -14.67
N SER A 271 -9.19 -7.88 -13.60
CA SER A 271 -9.24 -6.93 -12.48
C SER A 271 -8.06 -7.06 -11.52
N VAL A 272 -7.38 -8.20 -11.49
CA VAL A 272 -6.35 -8.53 -10.49
C VAL A 272 -4.95 -7.97 -10.81
N GLY A 273 -4.76 -7.31 -11.97
CA GLY A 273 -3.50 -6.64 -12.31
C GLY A 273 -2.91 -7.04 -13.66
N SER A 274 -1.64 -6.70 -13.91
CA SER A 274 -0.98 -7.01 -15.19
C SER A 274 -0.66 -8.50 -15.30
N MET A 275 -1.05 -9.12 -16.42
CA MET A 275 -0.76 -10.50 -16.74
C MET A 275 0.16 -10.61 -17.97
N PRO A 276 0.87 -11.75 -18.16
CA PRO A 276 1.66 -12.01 -19.37
C PRO A 276 0.81 -11.93 -20.63
N SER A 277 1.38 -11.44 -21.76
CA SER A 277 0.67 -11.25 -23.03
C SER A 277 -0.04 -12.54 -23.51
N LYS A 278 0.64 -13.68 -23.41
CA LYS A 278 0.06 -14.98 -23.80
C LYS A 278 -1.17 -15.38 -22.98
N MET A 279 -1.16 -15.06 -21.69
CA MET A 279 -2.29 -15.34 -20.80
C MET A 279 -3.45 -14.36 -21.04
N LEU A 280 -3.14 -13.11 -21.32
CA LEU A 280 -4.13 -12.11 -21.69
C LEU A 280 -4.88 -12.49 -22.98
N GLU A 281 -4.17 -13.06 -23.95
CA GLU A 281 -4.76 -13.62 -25.18
C GLU A 281 -5.74 -14.76 -24.88
N GLN A 282 -5.43 -15.65 -23.94
CA GLN A 282 -6.32 -16.72 -23.51
C GLN A 282 -7.57 -16.18 -22.81
N VAL A 283 -7.38 -15.17 -21.96
CA VAL A 283 -8.51 -14.51 -21.28
C VAL A 283 -9.44 -13.81 -22.28
N TRP A 284 -8.89 -13.13 -23.30
CA TRP A 284 -9.72 -12.56 -24.37
C TRP A 284 -10.52 -13.62 -25.14
N MET A 285 -9.91 -14.78 -25.39
CA MET A 285 -10.61 -15.89 -26.02
C MET A 285 -11.72 -16.46 -25.15
N ILE A 286 -11.48 -16.66 -23.86
CA ILE A 286 -12.47 -17.15 -22.89
C ILE A 286 -13.66 -16.17 -22.80
N LEU A 287 -13.39 -14.89 -22.61
CA LEU A 287 -14.43 -13.85 -22.55
C LEU A 287 -15.24 -13.81 -23.84
N GLY A 288 -14.56 -13.77 -24.98
CA GLY A 288 -15.23 -13.67 -26.27
C GLY A 288 -16.11 -14.88 -26.61
N ILE A 289 -15.65 -16.11 -26.31
CA ILE A 289 -16.44 -17.30 -26.55
C ILE A 289 -17.62 -17.41 -25.56
N SER A 290 -17.38 -17.10 -24.29
CA SER A 290 -18.40 -17.18 -23.23
C SER A 290 -19.54 -16.16 -23.48
N THR A 291 -19.19 -14.90 -23.78
CA THR A 291 -20.19 -13.86 -24.09
C THR A 291 -20.95 -14.16 -25.40
N MET A 292 -20.26 -14.68 -26.41
CA MET A 292 -20.93 -15.16 -27.63
C MET A 292 -21.96 -16.27 -27.34
N LYS A 293 -21.62 -17.23 -26.48
CA LYS A 293 -22.51 -18.33 -26.10
C LYS A 293 -23.70 -17.86 -25.25
N MET A 294 -23.56 -16.76 -24.53
CA MET A 294 -24.64 -16.10 -23.79
C MET A 294 -25.54 -15.22 -24.70
N GLY A 295 -25.17 -15.06 -25.97
CA GLY A 295 -25.94 -14.26 -26.94
C GLY A 295 -25.62 -12.76 -26.90
N GLU A 296 -24.54 -12.36 -26.22
CA GLU A 296 -24.05 -10.97 -26.09
C GLU A 296 -23.05 -10.67 -27.22
N TYR A 297 -23.53 -10.65 -28.46
CA TYR A 297 -22.64 -10.67 -29.64
C TYR A 297 -21.81 -9.40 -29.84
N GLU A 298 -22.32 -8.22 -29.45
CA GLU A 298 -21.56 -6.96 -29.53
C GLU A 298 -20.35 -6.98 -28.58
N GLU A 299 -20.57 -7.40 -27.34
CA GLU A 299 -19.52 -7.53 -26.35
C GLU A 299 -18.53 -8.63 -26.72
N ALA A 300 -19.03 -9.76 -27.19
CA ALA A 300 -18.20 -10.87 -27.69
C ALA A 300 -17.24 -10.42 -28.79
N LEU A 301 -17.69 -9.62 -29.76
CA LEU A 301 -16.84 -9.07 -30.83
C LEU A 301 -15.73 -8.19 -30.26
N SER A 302 -16.01 -7.38 -29.21
CA SER A 302 -15.02 -6.53 -28.58
C SER A 302 -13.85 -7.32 -27.97
N TYR A 303 -14.11 -8.53 -27.48
CA TYR A 303 -13.10 -9.43 -26.90
C TYR A 303 -12.42 -10.28 -27.97
N LEU A 304 -13.18 -10.88 -28.90
CA LEU A 304 -12.65 -11.74 -29.95
C LEU A 304 -11.66 -11.02 -30.88
N ARG A 305 -11.90 -9.73 -31.16
CA ARG A 305 -10.97 -8.92 -31.97
C ARG A 305 -9.62 -8.63 -31.27
N ARG A 306 -9.55 -8.83 -29.96
CA ARG A 306 -8.30 -8.70 -29.16
C ARG A 306 -7.61 -10.04 -28.94
N ALA A 307 -8.29 -11.14 -29.24
CA ALA A 307 -7.75 -12.47 -29.13
C ALA A 307 -6.83 -12.81 -30.34
N PRO A 308 -5.89 -13.78 -30.19
CA PRO A 308 -5.00 -14.14 -31.28
C PRO A 308 -5.76 -14.70 -32.48
N GLU A 309 -5.34 -14.34 -33.68
CA GLU A 309 -5.93 -14.82 -34.94
C GLU A 309 -5.75 -16.34 -35.12
N LYS A 310 -6.69 -17.09 -34.59
CA LYS A 310 -6.81 -18.55 -34.85
C LYS A 310 -8.06 -18.81 -35.68
N SER A 311 -8.05 -19.83 -36.48
CA SER A 311 -9.19 -20.18 -37.35
C SER A 311 -10.53 -20.34 -36.61
N LYS A 312 -10.50 -20.81 -35.37
CA LYS A 312 -11.68 -20.90 -34.51
C LYS A 312 -12.23 -19.53 -34.08
N ILE A 313 -11.35 -18.57 -33.83
CA ILE A 313 -11.73 -17.19 -33.42
C ILE A 313 -12.31 -16.45 -34.60
N LYS A 314 -11.73 -16.60 -35.81
CA LYS A 314 -12.26 -16.02 -37.03
C LYS A 314 -13.70 -16.48 -37.31
N ARG A 315 -13.96 -17.79 -37.18
CA ARG A 315 -15.34 -18.33 -37.29
C ARG A 315 -16.30 -17.80 -36.22
N ALA A 316 -15.79 -17.57 -34.99
CA ALA A 316 -16.61 -17.00 -33.92
C ALA A 316 -16.96 -15.54 -34.20
N ILE A 317 -16.04 -14.75 -34.75
CA ILE A 317 -16.29 -13.38 -35.19
C ILE A 317 -17.33 -13.35 -36.30
N GLU A 318 -17.13 -14.14 -37.36
CA GLU A 318 -18.08 -14.25 -38.49
C GLU A 318 -19.52 -14.59 -38.01
N ARG A 319 -19.61 -15.53 -37.05
CA ARG A 319 -20.89 -15.90 -36.45
C ARG A 319 -21.52 -14.75 -35.67
N CYS A 320 -20.79 -14.03 -34.87
CA CYS A 320 -21.29 -12.88 -34.12
C CYS A 320 -21.80 -11.78 -35.08
N GLU A 321 -21.07 -11.51 -36.16
CA GLU A 321 -21.44 -10.53 -37.18
C GLU A 321 -22.74 -10.92 -37.91
N GLN A 322 -22.87 -12.20 -38.27
CA GLN A 322 -24.11 -12.74 -38.91
C GLN A 322 -25.30 -12.60 -37.98
N GLU A 323 -25.18 -12.97 -36.71
CA GLU A 323 -26.28 -12.87 -35.73
C GLU A 323 -26.71 -11.41 -35.50
N LEU A 324 -25.75 -10.48 -35.46
CA LEU A 324 -26.04 -9.05 -35.32
C LEU A 324 -26.73 -8.49 -36.58
N GLN A 325 -26.33 -8.92 -37.77
CA GLN A 325 -27.03 -8.53 -39.02
C GLN A 325 -28.45 -9.05 -39.06
N GLN A 326 -28.69 -10.31 -38.67
CA GLN A 326 -30.02 -10.89 -38.59
C GLN A 326 -30.93 -10.17 -37.57
N ARG A 327 -30.38 -9.76 -36.43
CA ARG A 327 -31.14 -8.99 -35.43
C ARG A 327 -31.54 -7.62 -35.96
N LYS A 328 -30.62 -6.92 -36.68
CA LYS A 328 -30.91 -5.64 -37.32
C LYS A 328 -31.95 -5.72 -38.46
N ALA A 329 -32.03 -6.87 -39.13
CA ALA A 329 -33.00 -7.09 -40.20
C ALA A 329 -34.40 -7.46 -39.67
N ARG A 330 -34.53 -7.83 -38.38
CA ARG A 330 -35.78 -8.18 -37.72
C ARG A 330 -36.35 -7.04 -36.85
N SER A 331 -35.54 -6.01 -36.56
CA SER A 331 -35.97 -4.77 -35.89
C SER A 331 -36.37 -3.71 -36.91
#